data_5820644a19b0c8e1e64c58391b736c21
#
_entry.id   5820644a19b0c8e1e64c58391b736c21
#
_cell.length_a   1.000
_cell.length_b   1.000
_cell.length_c   1.000
_cell.angle_alpha   90.00
_cell.angle_beta   90.00
_cell.angle_gamma   90.00
#
_symmetry.space_group_name_H-M   'P 1'
#
loop_
_entity.id
_entity.type
_entity.pdbx_description
1 polymer ?
#
loop_
_entity_poly.entity_id
_entity_poly.type
_entity_poly.pdbx_seq_one_letter_code
_entity_poly.pdbx_strand_id
1 'polypeptide(L)'
;THAHFDHDALHRLDAHVLLDRLIGSYKFGDMTVYGLADKHAVDSSCNIYDFKKIHKHFHDVDVEPPNNPRSWDHCLIVVETGGLRIVHWGDNRHNPPDDIWKALGHIDIALLPVDASQHVMGYIHVQAIMDRLKPRVVVPHHYYIWDVVQRQSTLQTAEAWIGDREDVVDRITCPTKIYRIEDLGKLEGAVHYFGEHVNFDKAAWMDDN
;
A
#
# COMPACT_ATOMS: atom_id res chain seq x y z
N THR A 1 -3.98 -1.08 -7.35
CA THR A 1 -4.89 -0.35 -6.45
C THR A 1 -5.52 0.88 -7.11
N HIS A 2 -4.77 1.64 -7.89
CA HIS A 2 -5.18 2.83 -8.65
C HIS A 2 -4.24 3.04 -9.83
N ALA A 3 -4.56 3.96 -10.74
CA ALA A 3 -3.75 4.25 -11.92
C ALA A 3 -2.99 5.56 -11.73
N HIS A 4 -1.67 5.47 -11.69
CA HIS A 4 -0.74 6.59 -11.83
C HIS A 4 0.29 6.28 -12.90
N PHE A 5 0.73 7.30 -13.62
CA PHE A 5 1.62 7.14 -14.79
C PHE A 5 3.00 6.54 -14.46
N ASP A 6 3.43 6.64 -13.22
CA ASP A 6 4.76 6.22 -12.76
C ASP A 6 4.80 4.79 -12.19
N HIS A 7 3.65 4.15 -11.99
CA HIS A 7 3.58 2.79 -11.48
C HIS A 7 2.46 1.92 -12.08
N ASP A 8 1.82 2.35 -13.16
CA ASP A 8 0.81 1.60 -13.91
C ASP A 8 1.42 1.00 -15.19
N ALA A 9 2.34 0.07 -15.02
CA ALA A 9 3.10 -0.56 -16.11
C ALA A 9 2.64 -1.99 -16.41
N LEU A 10 1.33 -2.20 -16.55
CA LEU A 10 0.70 -3.52 -16.71
C LEU A 10 1.20 -4.30 -17.93
N HIS A 11 1.61 -3.61 -18.99
CA HIS A 11 2.15 -4.19 -20.20
C HIS A 11 3.51 -4.92 -20.03
N ARG A 12 4.15 -4.74 -18.88
CA ARG A 12 5.43 -5.37 -18.53
C ARG A 12 5.26 -6.63 -17.68
N LEU A 13 4.04 -7.00 -17.35
CA LEU A 13 3.75 -8.15 -16.50
C LEU A 13 3.47 -9.38 -17.36
N ASP A 14 4.30 -10.41 -17.24
CA ASP A 14 4.02 -11.76 -17.72
C ASP A 14 3.19 -12.48 -16.64
N ALA A 15 1.88 -12.35 -16.72
CA ALA A 15 0.95 -12.90 -15.75
C ALA A 15 -0.17 -13.66 -16.44
N HIS A 16 -0.55 -14.82 -15.90
CA HIS A 16 -1.67 -15.60 -16.42
C HIS A 16 -3.02 -14.89 -16.23
N VAL A 17 -3.14 -14.10 -15.16
CA VAL A 17 -4.32 -13.30 -14.84
C VAL A 17 -3.86 -11.94 -14.37
N LEU A 18 -4.40 -10.89 -14.98
CA LEU A 18 -4.17 -9.52 -14.60
C LEU A 18 -5.44 -8.96 -13.98
N LEU A 19 -5.36 -8.52 -12.72
CA LEU A 19 -6.43 -7.90 -11.96
C LEU A 19 -6.10 -6.42 -11.76
N ASP A 20 -6.63 -5.58 -12.63
CA ASP A 20 -6.44 -4.14 -12.55
C ASP A 20 -7.65 -3.48 -11.87
N ARG A 21 -7.40 -2.69 -10.84
CA ARG A 21 -8.45 -1.92 -10.11
C ARG A 21 -9.67 -2.76 -9.77
N LEU A 22 -9.39 -3.92 -9.26
CA LEU A 22 -10.35 -4.96 -8.99
C LEU A 22 -11.33 -4.56 -7.88
N ILE A 23 -12.63 -4.63 -8.18
CA ILE A 23 -13.68 -4.56 -7.17
C ILE A 23 -14.46 -5.85 -7.16
N GLY A 24 -14.67 -6.41 -5.98
CA GLY A 24 -15.38 -7.67 -5.80
C GLY A 24 -14.53 -8.77 -5.21
N SER A 25 -14.93 -10.03 -5.39
CA SER A 25 -14.27 -11.22 -4.86
C SER A 25 -13.94 -12.19 -5.98
N TYR A 26 -12.72 -12.68 -6.00
CA TYR A 26 -12.17 -13.55 -7.04
C TYR A 26 -11.42 -14.70 -6.40
N LYS A 27 -11.71 -15.92 -6.84
CA LYS A 27 -11.14 -17.14 -6.26
C LYS A 27 -10.25 -17.87 -7.26
N PHE A 28 -9.05 -18.22 -6.81
CA PHE A 28 -8.03 -18.93 -7.56
C PHE A 28 -7.49 -20.09 -6.72
N GLY A 29 -8.08 -21.29 -6.89
CA GLY A 29 -7.72 -22.42 -6.04
C GLY A 29 -8.05 -22.19 -4.56
N ASP A 30 -7.04 -22.18 -3.71
CA ASP A 30 -7.11 -21.87 -2.28
C ASP A 30 -6.95 -20.39 -1.94
N MET A 31 -6.60 -19.56 -2.93
CA MET A 31 -6.47 -18.12 -2.78
C MET A 31 -7.77 -17.40 -3.14
N THR A 32 -8.17 -16.45 -2.31
CA THR A 32 -9.25 -15.50 -2.62
C THR A 32 -8.71 -14.08 -2.56
N VAL A 33 -9.03 -13.28 -3.58
CA VAL A 33 -8.66 -11.87 -3.65
C VAL A 33 -9.93 -11.02 -3.58
N TYR A 34 -9.95 -10.05 -2.68
CA TYR A 34 -11.02 -9.08 -2.54
C TYR A 34 -10.49 -7.69 -2.92
N GLY A 35 -11.23 -6.98 -3.76
CA GLY A 35 -11.03 -5.56 -4.01
C GLY A 35 -12.14 -4.76 -3.35
N LEU A 36 -11.78 -3.91 -2.40
CA LEU A 36 -12.70 -3.05 -1.66
C LEU A 36 -12.59 -1.62 -2.20
N ALA A 37 -13.65 -1.15 -2.85
CA ALA A 37 -13.71 0.18 -3.43
C ALA A 37 -13.63 1.27 -2.36
N ASP A 38 -12.68 2.18 -2.46
CA ASP A 38 -12.55 3.32 -1.57
C ASP A 38 -11.88 4.50 -2.31
N LYS A 39 -11.18 5.34 -1.63
CA LYS A 39 -10.62 6.59 -2.13
C LYS A 39 -9.14 6.68 -1.86
N HIS A 40 -8.44 7.27 -2.81
CA HIS A 40 -7.04 7.66 -2.65
C HIS A 40 -6.90 8.59 -1.44
N ALA A 41 -5.77 8.52 -0.77
CA ALA A 41 -5.41 9.45 0.29
C ALA A 41 -5.35 10.86 -0.30
N VAL A 42 -6.15 11.75 0.26
CA VAL A 42 -6.06 13.18 0.00
C VAL A 42 -5.77 13.82 1.34
N ASP A 43 -4.51 14.14 1.60
CA ASP A 43 -4.19 14.90 2.79
C ASP A 43 -4.51 16.37 2.55
N SER A 44 -5.66 16.80 3.07
CA SER A 44 -6.07 18.20 3.03
C SER A 44 -5.27 19.08 4.01
N SER A 45 -4.55 18.49 4.96
CA SER A 45 -3.85 19.23 6.02
C SER A 45 -2.47 19.72 5.62
N CYS A 46 -1.91 19.19 4.55
CA CYS A 46 -0.51 19.36 4.18
C CYS A 46 -0.28 19.90 2.77
N ASN A 47 -1.22 20.58 2.17
CA ASN A 47 -1.26 20.94 0.75
C ASN A 47 -0.13 21.82 0.24
N ILE A 48 0.97 21.22 -0.23
CA ILE A 48 1.80 21.80 -1.29
C ILE A 48 1.16 21.53 -2.68
N TYR A 49 0.47 20.40 -2.84
CA TYR A 49 -0.27 20.05 -4.04
C TYR A 49 -1.76 20.10 -3.72
N ASP A 50 -2.41 21.20 -4.09
CA ASP A 50 -3.86 21.26 -4.10
C ASP A 50 -4.36 20.39 -5.26
N PHE A 51 -4.46 19.09 -5.02
CA PHE A 51 -4.98 18.14 -6.01
C PHE A 51 -6.37 18.56 -6.49
N LYS A 52 -7.16 19.25 -5.65
CA LYS A 52 -8.44 19.83 -6.03
C LYS A 52 -8.28 20.83 -7.16
N LYS A 53 -7.26 21.71 -7.10
CA LYS A 53 -6.98 22.65 -8.18
C LYS A 53 -6.47 21.95 -9.42
N ILE A 54 -5.63 20.93 -9.28
CA ILE A 54 -5.10 20.16 -10.40
C ILE A 54 -6.22 19.39 -11.10
N HIS A 55 -7.07 18.67 -10.36
CA HIS A 55 -8.20 17.96 -10.93
C HIS A 55 -9.20 18.89 -11.61
N LYS A 56 -9.54 20.00 -10.97
CA LYS A 56 -10.44 20.99 -11.53
C LYS A 56 -9.89 21.64 -12.80
N HIS A 57 -8.54 21.81 -12.90
CA HIS A 57 -7.89 22.39 -14.05
C HIS A 57 -7.84 21.45 -15.26
N PHE A 58 -7.77 20.13 -15.01
CA PHE A 58 -7.64 19.15 -16.10
C PHE A 58 -8.97 18.60 -16.63
N HIS A 59 -10.05 18.64 -15.86
CA HIS A 59 -11.25 17.87 -16.21
C HIS A 59 -12.56 18.66 -16.26
N ASP A 60 -12.59 19.93 -15.85
CA ASP A 60 -13.85 20.73 -15.78
C ASP A 60 -15.05 20.00 -15.14
N VAL A 61 -14.79 18.86 -14.49
CA VAL A 61 -15.76 17.99 -13.84
C VAL A 61 -15.43 17.94 -12.37
N ASP A 62 -16.43 18.15 -11.53
CA ASP A 62 -16.32 17.99 -10.08
C ASP A 62 -16.26 16.49 -9.74
N VAL A 63 -15.12 15.87 -10.03
CA VAL A 63 -14.83 14.45 -9.75
C VAL A 63 -14.28 14.22 -8.36
N GLU A 64 -14.38 15.21 -7.49
CA GLU A 64 -13.87 15.09 -6.14
C GLU A 64 -14.58 14.00 -5.33
N PRO A 65 -13.82 13.02 -4.84
CA PRO A 65 -14.34 11.96 -3.99
C PRO A 65 -15.18 12.41 -2.79
N PRO A 66 -14.93 13.56 -2.12
CA PRO A 66 -15.79 13.98 -1.00
C PRO A 66 -17.23 14.30 -1.41
N ASN A 67 -17.44 14.79 -2.63
CA ASN A 67 -18.72 15.28 -3.09
C ASN A 67 -19.59 14.21 -3.77
N ASN A 68 -18.98 13.08 -4.16
CA ASN A 68 -19.72 11.95 -4.68
C ASN A 68 -19.45 10.69 -3.86
N PRO A 69 -20.33 10.34 -2.92
CA PRO A 69 -20.15 9.16 -2.07
C PRO A 69 -20.14 7.83 -2.84
N ARG A 70 -20.58 7.85 -4.10
CA ARG A 70 -20.58 6.67 -4.98
C ARG A 70 -19.34 6.57 -5.87
N SER A 71 -18.52 7.63 -5.94
CA SER A 71 -17.27 7.56 -6.69
C SER A 71 -16.19 6.87 -5.87
N TRP A 72 -15.38 6.09 -6.52
CA TRP A 72 -14.16 5.51 -5.98
C TRP A 72 -13.03 5.69 -6.99
N ASP A 73 -11.84 5.89 -6.52
CA ASP A 73 -10.63 6.09 -7.34
C ASP A 73 -9.48 5.21 -6.86
N HIS A 74 -9.69 4.47 -5.78
CA HIS A 74 -8.74 3.52 -5.21
C HIS A 74 -9.45 2.25 -4.77
N CYS A 75 -8.71 1.14 -4.67
CA CYS A 75 -9.20 -0.07 -4.03
C CYS A 75 -8.14 -0.65 -3.07
N LEU A 76 -8.59 -1.03 -1.90
CA LEU A 76 -7.84 -1.89 -1.01
C LEU A 76 -7.87 -3.32 -1.55
N ILE A 77 -6.73 -3.98 -1.56
CA ILE A 77 -6.65 -5.39 -1.98
C ILE A 77 -6.43 -6.26 -0.75
N VAL A 78 -7.34 -7.21 -0.54
CA VAL A 78 -7.21 -8.21 0.51
C VAL A 78 -7.01 -9.57 -0.13
N VAL A 79 -6.00 -10.30 0.33
CA VAL A 79 -5.70 -11.66 -0.13
C VAL A 79 -5.86 -12.63 1.03
N GLU A 80 -6.66 -13.68 0.82
CA GLU A 80 -6.75 -14.82 1.72
C GLU A 80 -6.08 -16.02 1.07
N THR A 81 -5.09 -16.59 1.74
CA THR A 81 -4.39 -17.80 1.30
C THR A 81 -3.64 -18.45 2.48
N GLY A 82 -3.55 -19.78 2.50
CA GLY A 82 -2.83 -20.50 3.56
C GLY A 82 -3.33 -20.20 4.97
N GLY A 83 -4.60 -19.84 5.13
CA GLY A 83 -5.20 -19.46 6.41
C GLY A 83 -4.84 -18.05 6.89
N LEU A 84 -4.08 -17.30 6.10
CA LEU A 84 -3.70 -15.91 6.37
C LEU A 84 -4.58 -14.92 5.61
N ARG A 85 -4.81 -13.76 6.21
CA ARG A 85 -5.49 -12.64 5.59
C ARG A 85 -4.56 -11.44 5.52
N ILE A 86 -4.27 -10.99 4.31
CA ILE A 86 -3.26 -9.98 3.99
C ILE A 86 -3.95 -8.80 3.35
N VAL A 87 -3.66 -7.57 3.79
CA VAL A 87 -4.12 -6.36 3.11
C VAL A 87 -2.96 -5.60 2.48
N HIS A 88 -3.11 -5.20 1.22
CA HIS A 88 -2.30 -4.16 0.59
C HIS A 88 -3.10 -2.86 0.63
N TRP A 89 -2.59 -1.91 1.43
CA TRP A 89 -3.27 -0.63 1.63
C TRP A 89 -3.15 0.30 0.42
N GLY A 90 -1.99 0.25 -0.24
CA GLY A 90 -1.68 1.18 -1.32
C GLY A 90 -1.77 2.62 -0.83
N ASP A 91 -2.24 3.49 -1.69
CA ASP A 91 -2.40 4.92 -1.41
C ASP A 91 -3.79 5.26 -0.89
N ASN A 92 -4.46 4.28 -0.27
CA ASN A 92 -5.79 4.48 0.29
C ASN A 92 -5.79 5.49 1.45
N ARG A 93 -6.88 6.22 1.60
CA ARG A 93 -7.05 7.12 2.75
C ARG A 93 -6.96 6.35 4.08
N HIS A 94 -6.52 7.05 5.13
CA HIS A 94 -6.35 6.44 6.46
C HIS A 94 -7.67 6.19 7.21
N ASN A 95 -8.75 6.82 6.77
CA ASN A 95 -10.06 6.81 7.43
C ASN A 95 -11.18 6.31 6.49
N PRO A 96 -11.07 5.11 5.93
CA PRO A 96 -12.15 4.54 5.16
C PRO A 96 -13.43 4.43 6.01
N PRO A 97 -14.61 4.39 5.40
CA PRO A 97 -15.87 4.28 6.14
C PRO A 97 -16.01 2.94 6.85
N ASP A 98 -16.95 2.84 7.80
CA ASP A 98 -17.09 1.68 8.67
C ASP A 98 -17.44 0.38 7.94
N ASP A 99 -18.13 0.45 6.82
CA ASP A 99 -18.40 -0.71 5.97
C ASP A 99 -17.12 -1.30 5.37
N ILE A 100 -16.16 -0.48 4.99
CA ILE A 100 -14.83 -0.94 4.53
C ILE A 100 -14.06 -1.56 5.69
N TRP A 101 -14.02 -0.93 6.86
CA TRP A 101 -13.40 -1.54 8.05
C TRP A 101 -14.01 -2.89 8.40
N LYS A 102 -15.33 -2.98 8.31
CA LYS A 102 -16.04 -4.24 8.54
C LYS A 102 -15.69 -5.30 7.49
N ALA A 103 -15.53 -4.91 6.24
CA ALA A 103 -15.15 -5.81 5.14
C ALA A 103 -13.68 -6.26 5.25
N LEU A 104 -12.78 -5.40 5.74
CA LEU A 104 -11.41 -5.78 6.05
C LEU A 104 -11.34 -6.90 7.08
N GLY A 105 -12.16 -6.82 8.15
CA GLY A 105 -12.17 -7.82 9.21
C GLY A 105 -10.83 -7.95 9.93
N HIS A 106 -10.49 -9.17 10.36
CA HIS A 106 -9.18 -9.47 10.94
C HIS A 106 -8.13 -9.49 9.84
N ILE A 107 -6.99 -8.86 10.08
CA ILE A 107 -5.83 -8.84 9.17
C ILE A 107 -4.61 -9.40 9.89
N ASP A 108 -3.95 -10.39 9.31
CA ASP A 108 -2.72 -10.95 9.83
C ASP A 108 -1.50 -10.12 9.41
N ILE A 109 -1.45 -9.73 8.13
CA ILE A 109 -0.33 -8.98 7.55
C ILE A 109 -0.88 -7.74 6.84
N ALA A 110 -0.37 -6.57 7.19
CA ALA A 110 -0.72 -5.31 6.56
C ALA A 110 0.49 -4.71 5.83
N LEU A 111 0.37 -4.51 4.52
CA LEU A 111 1.32 -3.71 3.76
C LEU A 111 0.84 -2.26 3.81
N LEU A 112 1.60 -1.38 4.49
CA LEU A 112 1.22 0.01 4.76
C LEU A 112 2.22 1.00 4.17
N PRO A 113 1.76 2.12 3.59
CA PRO A 113 2.64 3.18 3.13
C PRO A 113 3.24 3.94 4.32
N VAL A 114 4.57 4.17 4.30
CA VAL A 114 5.31 4.84 5.39
C VAL A 114 6.13 6.00 4.87
N ASP A 115 5.62 6.72 3.91
CA ASP A 115 6.31 7.80 3.21
C ASP A 115 6.35 9.12 3.99
N ALA A 116 5.56 9.28 5.04
CA ALA A 116 5.35 10.53 5.82
C ALA A 116 5.13 11.77 4.94
N SER A 117 4.88 11.56 3.66
CA SER A 117 4.66 12.67 2.76
C SER A 117 3.23 13.16 2.85
N GLN A 118 3.06 14.34 2.36
CA GLN A 118 1.76 14.92 2.09
C GLN A 118 1.03 14.24 0.91
N HIS A 119 1.72 13.29 0.28
CA HIS A 119 1.22 12.62 -0.90
C HIS A 119 0.25 11.50 -0.54
N VAL A 120 0.61 10.66 0.45
CA VAL A 120 -0.25 9.55 0.88
C VAL A 120 -0.69 9.73 2.33
N MET A 121 0.22 9.59 3.31
CA MET A 121 -0.16 9.77 4.70
C MET A 121 1.01 9.99 5.66
N GLY A 122 0.78 10.81 6.68
CA GLY A 122 1.72 11.00 7.77
C GLY A 122 1.75 9.80 8.72
N TYR A 123 2.82 9.67 9.50
CA TYR A 123 3.02 8.55 10.45
C TYR A 123 1.91 8.40 11.49
N ILE A 124 1.26 9.50 11.89
CA ILE A 124 0.11 9.46 12.79
C ILE A 124 -1.07 8.68 12.19
N HIS A 125 -1.26 8.78 10.87
CA HIS A 125 -2.31 8.08 10.16
C HIS A 125 -1.98 6.58 10.00
N VAL A 126 -0.71 6.26 9.73
CA VAL A 126 -0.22 4.88 9.72
C VAL A 126 -0.46 4.22 11.09
N GLN A 127 -0.14 4.94 12.18
CA GLN A 127 -0.38 4.44 13.53
C GLN A 127 -1.87 4.22 13.80
N ALA A 128 -2.74 5.14 13.38
CA ALA A 128 -4.19 4.97 13.54
C ALA A 128 -4.74 3.75 12.80
N ILE A 129 -4.20 3.44 11.61
CA ILE A 129 -4.53 2.21 10.88
C ILE A 129 -4.07 0.98 11.66
N MET A 130 -2.83 0.97 12.15
CA MET A 130 -2.27 -0.13 12.93
C MET A 130 -3.08 -0.37 14.21
N ASP A 131 -3.45 0.68 14.94
CA ASP A 131 -4.23 0.59 16.17
C ASP A 131 -5.62 0.00 15.93
N ARG A 132 -6.20 0.27 14.78
CA ARG A 132 -7.53 -0.23 14.41
C ARG A 132 -7.49 -1.66 13.85
N LEU A 133 -6.54 -1.98 12.98
CA LEU A 133 -6.38 -3.31 12.38
C LEU A 133 -5.76 -4.31 13.34
N LYS A 134 -4.82 -3.87 14.18
CA LYS A 134 -4.00 -4.70 15.05
C LYS A 134 -3.39 -5.89 14.31
N PRO A 135 -2.69 -5.67 13.21
CA PRO A 135 -2.11 -6.75 12.43
C PRO A 135 -0.98 -7.42 13.23
N ARG A 136 -0.74 -8.68 12.95
CA ARG A 136 0.41 -9.40 13.54
C ARG A 136 1.72 -8.90 12.96
N VAL A 137 1.71 -8.61 11.67
CA VAL A 137 2.89 -8.12 10.94
C VAL A 137 2.51 -6.91 10.12
N VAL A 138 3.38 -5.91 10.11
CA VAL A 138 3.36 -4.77 9.20
C VAL A 138 4.54 -4.87 8.25
N VAL A 139 4.30 -4.76 6.96
CA VAL A 139 5.32 -4.64 5.92
C VAL A 139 5.26 -3.22 5.36
N PRO A 140 6.25 -2.38 5.65
CA PRO A 140 6.27 -1.01 5.11
C PRO A 140 6.52 -1.02 3.61
N HIS A 141 5.83 -0.13 2.90
CA HIS A 141 6.05 0.15 1.49
C HIS A 141 5.91 1.66 1.20
N HIS A 142 6.02 2.06 -0.07
CA HIS A 142 5.85 3.43 -0.53
C HIS A 142 6.77 4.44 0.18
N TYR A 143 8.03 4.07 0.41
CA TYR A 143 9.04 4.94 0.98
C TYR A 143 10.12 5.29 -0.05
N TYR A 144 10.87 6.34 0.23
CA TYR A 144 11.92 6.82 -0.63
C TYR A 144 13.13 5.89 -0.62
N ILE A 145 13.62 5.51 -1.81
CA ILE A 145 14.87 4.77 -2.01
C ILE A 145 15.72 5.55 -2.99
N TRP A 146 16.84 6.11 -2.50
CA TRP A 146 17.71 6.96 -3.30
C TRP A 146 18.25 6.23 -4.54
N ASP A 147 18.72 5.01 -4.37
CA ASP A 147 19.34 4.24 -5.45
C ASP A 147 18.39 3.95 -6.62
N VAL A 148 17.09 4.00 -6.37
CA VAL A 148 16.05 3.83 -7.40
C VAL A 148 15.70 5.16 -8.05
N VAL A 149 15.44 6.17 -7.23
CA VAL A 149 14.84 7.43 -7.71
C VAL A 149 15.89 8.43 -8.17
N GLN A 150 17.03 8.56 -7.46
CA GLN A 150 18.17 9.45 -7.74
C GLN A 150 17.77 10.91 -8.02
N ARG A 151 16.72 11.39 -7.36
CA ARG A 151 16.22 12.77 -7.45
C ARG A 151 15.55 13.16 -6.14
N GLN A 152 15.34 14.45 -5.95
CA GLN A 152 14.57 14.95 -4.82
C GLN A 152 13.15 14.36 -4.83
N SER A 153 12.66 14.01 -3.65
CA SER A 153 11.33 13.48 -3.43
C SER A 153 10.73 14.09 -2.16
N THR A 154 9.42 14.14 -2.09
CA THR A 154 8.69 14.46 -0.85
C THR A 154 8.53 13.25 0.05
N LEU A 155 8.78 12.04 -0.48
CA LEU A 155 8.74 10.82 0.30
C LEU A 155 9.89 10.77 1.30
N GLN A 156 9.63 10.30 2.51
CA GLN A 156 10.65 9.99 3.50
C GLN A 156 11.14 8.55 3.32
N THR A 157 12.35 8.29 3.81
CA THR A 157 12.89 6.93 3.86
C THR A 157 12.17 6.10 4.91
N ALA A 158 12.15 4.76 4.77
CA ALA A 158 11.59 3.88 5.77
C ALA A 158 12.29 4.00 7.14
N GLU A 159 13.58 4.28 7.15
CA GLU A 159 14.39 4.44 8.38
C GLU A 159 13.83 5.54 9.31
N ALA A 160 13.25 6.60 8.75
CA ALA A 160 12.63 7.65 9.55
C ALA A 160 11.40 7.15 10.34
N TRP A 161 10.66 6.17 9.81
CA TRP A 161 9.54 5.53 10.49
C TRP A 161 9.97 4.38 11.40
N ILE A 162 10.98 3.63 10.99
CA ILE A 162 11.51 2.45 11.69
C ILE A 162 12.25 2.86 12.95
N GLY A 163 12.99 3.97 12.94
CA GLY A 163 13.84 4.41 14.06
C GLY A 163 13.10 4.55 15.39
N ASP A 164 11.81 4.83 15.36
CA ASP A 164 10.95 4.88 16.55
C ASP A 164 10.41 3.49 16.97
N ARG A 165 10.79 2.42 16.28
CA ARG A 165 10.21 1.06 16.42
C ARG A 165 11.24 -0.07 16.44
N GLU A 166 12.50 0.24 16.70
CA GLU A 166 13.62 -0.73 16.62
C GLU A 166 13.41 -2.01 17.42
N ASP A 167 12.64 -1.97 18.49
CA ASP A 167 12.34 -3.11 19.35
C ASP A 167 11.40 -4.15 18.73
N VAL A 168 10.67 -3.77 17.69
CA VAL A 168 9.71 -4.65 16.98
C VAL A 168 10.07 -4.89 15.52
N VAL A 169 11.23 -4.38 15.05
CA VAL A 169 11.65 -4.48 13.65
C VAL A 169 12.50 -5.73 13.41
N ASP A 170 12.06 -6.55 12.47
CA ASP A 170 12.85 -7.61 11.85
C ASP A 170 13.34 -7.13 10.48
N ARG A 171 14.65 -6.89 10.36
CA ARG A 171 15.30 -6.46 9.12
C ARG A 171 15.59 -7.67 8.23
N ILE A 172 14.74 -7.85 7.22
CA ILE A 172 14.80 -8.99 6.30
C ILE A 172 15.91 -8.76 5.29
N THR A 173 16.86 -9.69 5.24
CA THR A 173 18.01 -9.61 4.34
C THR A 173 17.80 -10.36 3.03
N CYS A 174 16.70 -11.13 2.90
CA CYS A 174 16.33 -11.85 1.69
C CYS A 174 15.21 -11.13 0.95
N PRO A 175 15.14 -11.21 -0.40
CA PRO A 175 14.04 -10.62 -1.17
C PRO A 175 12.69 -11.32 -0.93
N THR A 176 12.69 -12.45 -0.24
CA THR A 176 11.49 -13.25 0.03
C THR A 176 11.41 -13.67 1.49
N LYS A 177 10.20 -13.73 2.04
CA LYS A 177 9.91 -14.30 3.36
C LYS A 177 8.66 -15.17 3.26
N ILE A 178 8.73 -16.36 3.80
CA ILE A 178 7.59 -17.28 3.87
C ILE A 178 6.88 -17.04 5.20
N TYR A 179 5.57 -16.84 5.14
CA TYR A 179 4.71 -16.71 6.31
C TYR A 179 3.87 -17.97 6.47
N ARG A 180 3.83 -18.51 7.70
CA ARG A 180 2.93 -19.56 8.10
C ARG A 180 2.11 -19.09 9.28
N ILE A 181 0.86 -19.51 9.36
CA ILE A 181 -0.06 -19.07 10.41
C ILE A 181 0.45 -19.41 11.82
N GLU A 182 1.10 -20.54 11.97
CA GLU A 182 1.71 -20.99 13.25
C GLU A 182 2.86 -20.08 13.70
N ASP A 183 3.60 -19.50 12.77
CA ASP A 183 4.74 -18.62 13.06
C ASP A 183 4.25 -17.23 13.51
N LEU A 184 3.09 -16.81 13.02
CA LEU A 184 2.53 -15.48 13.31
C LEU A 184 1.80 -15.42 14.66
N GLY A 185 1.48 -16.56 15.27
CA GLY A 185 0.62 -16.63 16.45
C GLY A 185 1.13 -15.89 17.69
N LYS A 186 2.42 -15.51 17.72
CA LYS A 186 3.06 -14.78 18.83
C LYS A 186 3.41 -13.34 18.47
N LEU A 187 3.18 -12.92 17.21
CA LEU A 187 3.53 -11.59 16.75
C LEU A 187 2.35 -10.66 16.97
N GLU A 188 2.65 -9.43 17.38
CA GLU A 188 1.70 -8.34 17.54
C GLU A 188 2.38 -7.05 17.09
N GLY A 189 1.99 -6.55 15.93
CA GLY A 189 2.55 -5.34 15.36
C GLY A 189 4.03 -5.42 14.95
N ALA A 190 4.58 -6.63 14.75
CA ALA A 190 5.95 -6.80 14.31
C ALA A 190 6.16 -6.14 12.94
N VAL A 191 7.26 -5.42 12.77
CA VAL A 191 7.59 -4.78 11.49
C VAL A 191 8.59 -5.64 10.74
N HIS A 192 8.23 -6.13 9.57
CA HIS A 192 9.12 -6.85 8.67
C HIS A 192 9.59 -5.91 7.55
N TYR A 193 10.80 -5.40 7.71
CA TYR A 193 11.40 -4.44 6.78
C TYR A 193 12.35 -5.14 5.81
N PHE A 194 12.01 -5.10 4.53
CA PHE A 194 12.81 -5.73 3.46
C PHE A 194 13.98 -4.87 2.97
N GLY A 195 14.18 -3.72 3.58
CA GLY A 195 15.30 -2.85 3.27
C GLY A 195 15.12 -2.05 1.98
N GLU A 196 16.21 -1.42 1.59
CA GLU A 196 16.32 -0.70 0.31
C GLU A 196 16.93 -1.58 -0.79
N HIS A 197 17.02 -2.89 -0.52
CA HIS A 197 17.58 -3.86 -1.45
C HIS A 197 16.62 -4.08 -2.61
N VAL A 198 16.71 -3.22 -3.57
CA VAL A 198 16.10 -3.44 -4.87
C VAL A 198 17.06 -4.35 -5.64
N ASN A 199 16.97 -5.65 -5.40
CA ASN A 199 17.61 -6.65 -6.25
C ASN A 199 16.85 -6.71 -7.59
N PHE A 200 16.89 -5.59 -8.30
CA PHE A 200 16.74 -5.68 -9.74
C PHE A 200 18.02 -6.29 -10.27
N ASP A 201 17.94 -7.47 -10.84
CA ASP A 201 18.92 -7.89 -11.80
C ASP A 201 18.83 -6.91 -12.99
N LYS A 202 19.63 -5.82 -12.90
CA LYS A 202 19.65 -4.78 -13.94
C LYS A 202 19.99 -5.37 -15.31
N ALA A 203 20.69 -6.50 -15.36
CA ALA A 203 21.03 -7.18 -16.60
C ALA A 203 19.77 -7.71 -17.31
N ALA A 204 18.84 -8.33 -16.60
CA ALA A 204 17.62 -8.87 -17.19
C ALA A 204 16.67 -7.79 -17.75
N TRP A 205 16.84 -6.52 -17.33
CA TRP A 205 15.99 -5.40 -17.75
C TRP A 205 16.58 -4.56 -18.88
N MET A 206 17.90 -4.60 -19.07
CA MET A 206 18.60 -3.76 -20.04
C MET A 206 18.81 -4.44 -21.39
N ASP A 207 18.66 -5.75 -21.47
CA ASP A 207 18.90 -6.51 -22.71
C ASP A 207 17.69 -6.54 -23.67
N ASP A 208 16.53 -5.98 -23.28
CA ASP A 208 15.30 -5.96 -24.10
C ASP A 208 14.99 -4.56 -24.71
N ASN A 209 15.96 -3.64 -24.83
CA ASN A 209 15.82 -2.35 -25.53
C ASN A 209 16.83 -2.14 -26.62
#